data_af7ae87d5cc7bdbb130248354a816523
#
_entry.id   af7ae87d5cc7bdbb130248354a816523
#
_cell.length_a   1.000
_cell.length_b   1.000
_cell.length_c   1.000
_cell.angle_alpha   90.00
_cell.angle_beta   90.00
_cell.angle_gamma   90.00
#
_symmetry.space_group_name_H-M   'P 1'
#
loop_
_entity.id
_entity.type
_entity.pdbx_description
1 polymer ?
#
loop_
_entity_poly.entity_id
_entity_poly.type
_entity_poly.pdbx_seq_one_letter_code
_entity_poly.pdbx_strand_id
1 'polypeptide(L)'
;PAQALRDAFNAADRTQTDHNLDLVLQLKYDLGPALQAYAGVARKNRSASYQERYLWLPLEATGGLADGQLYIGNIGLDPETASQVEFGFDLTSSTITLAPRVFYNRVDDYIQGTPLPMSSPAVMMNTMMNPTRSAPLQFNNVDAELYGFDMDWHWQFASNWSLSGLVNYVRGERRDIDDNLYRIAPPNTSVRLSYSAANWGASVESVFYASQDDVSDTNREKKSAGYGLINLAGNWQVLPSIQLAAGVENVFDKNYEDHLGGYNRVMNSDVEQGERLPGYGRNLFARVLYTF
;
A
#
# COMPACT_ATOMS: atom_id res chain seq x y z
N PRO A 1 12.33 23.92 23.93
CA PRO A 1 11.85 22.58 23.55
C PRO A 1 12.88 21.84 22.65
N ALA A 2 13.36 22.42 21.55
CA ALA A 2 14.33 21.77 20.65
C ALA A 2 15.63 21.33 21.35
N GLN A 3 16.13 22.14 22.30
CA GLN A 3 17.29 21.77 23.09
C GLN A 3 17.03 20.56 23.97
N ALA A 4 15.86 20.47 24.59
CA ALA A 4 15.49 19.30 25.40
C ALA A 4 15.39 18.01 24.57
N LEU A 5 14.85 18.07 23.35
CA LEU A 5 14.83 16.94 22.43
C LEU A 5 16.23 16.50 22.03
N ARG A 6 17.10 17.46 21.67
CA ARG A 6 18.50 17.19 21.34
C ARG A 6 19.25 16.55 22.51
N ASP A 7 19.11 17.11 23.70
CA ASP A 7 19.82 16.65 24.88
C ASP A 7 19.36 15.27 25.31
N ALA A 8 18.05 14.99 25.24
CA ALA A 8 17.48 13.64 25.45
C ALA A 8 18.02 12.64 24.42
N PHE A 9 18.03 13.00 23.14
CA PHE A 9 18.58 12.14 22.08
C PHE A 9 20.08 11.85 22.26
N ASN A 10 20.86 12.86 22.65
CA ASN A 10 22.29 12.70 22.88
C ASN A 10 22.64 11.89 24.14
N ALA A 11 21.77 11.92 25.15
CA ALA A 11 21.92 11.15 26.38
C ALA A 11 21.46 9.68 26.25
N ALA A 12 20.64 9.36 25.21
CA ALA A 12 20.15 8.02 25.00
C ALA A 12 21.25 7.08 24.48
N ASP A 13 21.17 5.80 24.84
CA ASP A 13 21.93 4.74 24.17
C ASP A 13 21.34 4.55 22.75
N ARG A 14 22.14 4.92 21.75
CA ARG A 14 21.75 4.88 20.32
C ARG A 14 22.25 3.61 19.62
N THR A 15 22.92 2.74 20.34
CA THR A 15 23.33 1.45 19.82
C THR A 15 22.21 0.43 20.06
N GLN A 16 21.55 0.00 18.98
CA GLN A 16 20.48 -0.97 19.04
C GLN A 16 20.87 -2.23 18.27
N THR A 17 20.53 -3.38 18.82
CA THR A 17 20.79 -4.68 18.22
C THR A 17 19.52 -5.50 18.27
N ASP A 18 19.02 -5.90 17.12
CA ASP A 18 17.84 -6.75 16.99
C ASP A 18 18.25 -8.18 16.61
N HIS A 19 17.55 -9.16 17.14
CA HIS A 19 17.72 -10.57 16.79
C HIS A 19 16.42 -11.06 16.12
N ASN A 20 16.45 -11.20 14.81
CA ASN A 20 15.30 -11.60 14.01
C ASN A 20 15.44 -13.05 13.57
N LEU A 21 14.35 -13.82 13.69
CA LEU A 21 14.25 -15.20 13.20
C LEU A 21 12.99 -15.34 12.36
N ASP A 22 13.16 -15.52 11.07
CA ASP A 22 12.06 -15.75 10.12
C ASP A 22 11.94 -17.24 9.83
N LEU A 23 10.71 -17.75 9.95
CA LEU A 23 10.36 -19.14 9.66
C LEU A 23 9.17 -19.13 8.71
N VAL A 24 9.26 -19.91 7.62
CA VAL A 24 8.17 -20.07 6.65
C VAL A 24 8.00 -21.55 6.34
N LEU A 25 6.78 -22.04 6.45
CA LEU A 25 6.38 -23.36 6.00
C LEU A 25 5.24 -23.21 5.01
N GLN A 26 5.41 -23.78 3.82
CA GLN A 26 4.42 -23.81 2.77
C GLN A 26 4.13 -25.25 2.35
N LEU A 27 2.87 -25.56 2.20
CA LEU A 27 2.38 -26.83 1.68
C LEU A 27 1.63 -26.60 0.39
N LYS A 28 1.98 -27.34 -0.64
CA LYS A 28 1.24 -27.43 -1.90
C LYS A 28 0.83 -28.88 -2.09
N TYR A 29 -0.42 -29.09 -2.43
CA TYR A 29 -0.97 -30.42 -2.61
C TYR A 29 -1.82 -30.48 -3.89
N ASP A 30 -1.43 -31.38 -4.81
CA ASP A 30 -2.13 -31.58 -6.07
C ASP A 30 -3.41 -32.38 -5.84
N LEU A 31 -4.56 -31.72 -6.02
CA LEU A 31 -5.89 -32.33 -5.94
C LEU A 31 -6.31 -32.97 -7.28
N GLY A 32 -5.56 -32.71 -8.35
CA GLY A 32 -5.78 -33.24 -9.68
C GLY A 32 -4.92 -32.51 -10.72
N PRO A 33 -5.07 -32.83 -12.01
CA PRO A 33 -4.22 -32.26 -13.07
C PRO A 33 -4.29 -30.74 -13.22
N ALA A 34 -5.38 -30.15 -12.76
CA ALA A 34 -5.64 -28.71 -12.93
C ALA A 34 -5.80 -27.95 -11.61
N LEU A 35 -5.77 -28.63 -10.47
CA LEU A 35 -6.10 -28.03 -9.17
C LEU A 35 -5.02 -28.37 -8.13
N GLN A 36 -4.40 -27.35 -7.57
CA GLN A 36 -3.45 -27.46 -6.48
C GLN A 36 -3.96 -26.65 -5.27
N ALA A 37 -4.03 -27.28 -4.11
CA ALA A 37 -4.31 -26.60 -2.85
C ALA A 37 -3.01 -26.00 -2.28
N TYR A 38 -3.14 -24.87 -1.59
CA TYR A 38 -2.05 -24.15 -0.96
C TYR A 38 -2.38 -23.86 0.51
N ALA A 39 -1.42 -24.06 1.38
CA ALA A 39 -1.48 -23.62 2.77
C ALA A 39 -0.10 -23.08 3.19
N GLY A 40 -0.06 -21.98 3.89
CA GLY A 40 1.15 -21.35 4.37
C GLY A 40 1.03 -20.91 5.82
N VAL A 41 2.12 -21.06 6.57
CA VAL A 41 2.28 -20.44 7.88
C VAL A 41 3.67 -19.79 7.93
N ALA A 42 3.75 -18.61 8.54
CA ALA A 42 5.01 -17.91 8.66
C ALA A 42 5.09 -17.14 9.99
N ARG A 43 6.31 -17.05 10.51
CA ARG A 43 6.71 -16.05 11.50
C ARG A 43 7.77 -15.17 10.85
N LYS A 44 7.57 -13.87 10.84
CA LYS A 44 8.48 -12.89 10.24
C LYS A 44 8.73 -11.74 11.19
N ASN A 45 9.95 -11.22 11.17
CA ASN A 45 10.33 -10.07 11.98
C ASN A 45 10.73 -8.89 11.09
N ARG A 46 10.42 -7.68 11.54
CA ARG A 46 10.89 -6.45 10.93
C ARG A 46 11.50 -5.54 12.00
N SER A 47 12.78 -5.28 11.92
CA SER A 47 13.42 -4.25 12.73
C SER A 47 12.94 -2.86 12.34
N ALA A 48 12.85 -1.96 13.32
CA ALA A 48 12.54 -0.56 13.07
C ALA A 48 13.56 0.07 12.12
N SER A 49 13.09 0.87 11.19
CA SER A 49 13.93 1.62 10.26
C SER A 49 14.73 2.72 10.98
N TYR A 50 15.75 3.24 10.28
CA TYR A 50 16.55 4.35 10.80
C TYR A 50 15.67 5.56 11.17
N GLN A 51 14.67 5.87 10.38
CA GLN A 51 13.78 7.01 10.65
C GLN A 51 12.85 6.75 11.83
N GLU A 52 12.29 5.56 11.93
CA GLU A 52 11.43 5.18 13.04
C GLU A 52 12.15 5.25 14.40
N ARG A 53 13.46 4.99 14.44
CA ARG A 53 14.26 5.07 15.67
C ARG A 53 14.88 6.43 15.93
N TYR A 54 15.52 7.05 14.92
CA TYR A 54 16.49 8.13 15.15
C TYR A 54 16.02 9.52 14.72
N LEU A 55 14.75 9.68 14.33
CA LEU A 55 14.19 10.99 14.04
C LEU A 55 13.94 11.77 15.34
N TRP A 56 14.94 12.50 15.82
CA TRP A 56 14.91 13.17 17.11
C TRP A 56 14.17 14.51 17.10
N LEU A 57 13.89 15.07 15.91
CA LEU A 57 13.17 16.33 15.73
C LEU A 57 11.89 16.04 14.92
N PRO A 58 10.73 16.64 15.27
CA PRO A 58 9.52 16.45 14.49
C PRO A 58 9.71 16.94 13.05
N LEU A 59 9.65 16.02 12.10
CA LEU A 59 9.75 16.29 10.67
C LEU A 59 8.61 15.64 9.90
N GLU A 60 8.30 16.23 8.73
CA GLU A 60 7.28 15.72 7.82
C GLU A 60 7.76 14.50 7.03
N ALA A 61 6.78 13.68 6.67
CA ALA A 61 6.83 12.73 5.57
C ALA A 61 8.10 11.91 5.46
N THR A 62 8.43 11.26 6.51
CA THR A 62 9.54 10.33 6.52
C THR A 62 9.07 8.95 6.04
N GLY A 63 9.98 8.15 5.49
CA GLY A 63 9.71 6.76 5.15
C GLY A 63 8.63 6.53 4.09
N GLY A 64 8.36 7.51 3.22
CA GLY A 64 7.36 7.36 2.16
C GLY A 64 5.91 7.56 2.59
N LEU A 65 5.65 7.95 3.84
CA LEU A 65 4.28 8.21 4.30
C LEU A 65 3.62 9.37 3.54
N ALA A 66 4.36 10.44 3.23
CA ALA A 66 3.90 11.61 2.45
C ALA A 66 2.51 12.15 2.87
N ASP A 67 2.17 11.98 4.15
CA ASP A 67 0.85 12.26 4.73
C ASP A 67 0.71 13.67 5.32
N GLY A 68 1.77 14.47 5.24
CA GLY A 68 1.80 15.84 5.78
C GLY A 68 1.85 15.91 7.31
N GLN A 69 1.91 14.80 8.01
CA GLN A 69 2.04 14.77 9.47
C GLN A 69 3.50 14.86 9.91
N LEU A 70 3.70 15.29 11.15
CA LEU A 70 5.03 15.35 11.77
C LEU A 70 5.24 14.10 12.62
N TYR A 71 6.41 13.52 12.50
CA TYR A 71 6.81 12.35 13.28
C TYR A 71 8.06 12.60 14.08
N ILE A 72 8.17 11.93 15.21
CA ILE A 72 9.40 11.80 16.02
C ILE A 72 9.69 10.30 16.22
N GLY A 73 10.95 9.95 16.18
CA GLY A 73 11.40 8.58 16.35
C GLY A 73 11.36 8.13 17.82
N ASN A 74 11.54 6.82 17.98
CA ASN A 74 11.67 6.18 19.29
C ASN A 74 12.81 5.16 19.23
N ILE A 75 13.91 5.45 19.90
CA ILE A 75 15.10 4.57 19.94
C ILE A 75 14.77 3.20 20.56
N GLY A 76 13.83 3.17 21.50
CA GLY A 76 13.45 1.96 22.23
C GLY A 76 12.43 1.06 21.53
N LEU A 77 12.22 1.22 20.20
CA LEU A 77 11.31 0.34 19.46
C LEU A 77 11.79 -1.11 19.43
N ASP A 78 10.89 -2.03 19.73
CA ASP A 78 11.06 -3.46 19.52
C ASP A 78 10.79 -3.82 18.03
N PRO A 79 11.39 -4.92 17.52
CA PRO A 79 11.06 -5.43 16.20
C PRO A 79 9.63 -5.94 16.12
N GLU A 80 8.93 -5.63 15.03
CA GLU A 80 7.64 -6.25 14.75
C GLU A 80 7.79 -7.76 14.60
N THR A 81 6.82 -8.50 15.11
CA THR A 81 6.72 -9.95 14.93
C THR A 81 5.36 -10.30 14.32
N ALA A 82 5.36 -10.72 13.07
CA ALA A 82 4.18 -11.15 12.35
C ALA A 82 4.03 -12.68 12.38
N SER A 83 2.88 -13.17 12.84
CA SER A 83 2.45 -14.56 12.75
C SER A 83 1.36 -14.65 11.69
N GLN A 84 1.63 -15.35 10.58
CA GLN A 84 0.82 -15.37 9.39
C GLN A 84 0.27 -16.75 9.09
N VAL A 85 -0.98 -16.83 8.65
CA VAL A 85 -1.57 -18.01 8.04
C VAL A 85 -2.20 -17.62 6.71
N GLU A 86 -2.08 -18.49 5.71
CA GLU A 86 -2.61 -18.27 4.37
C GLU A 86 -3.13 -19.58 3.80
N PHE A 87 -4.27 -19.52 3.11
CA PHE A 87 -4.87 -20.66 2.42
C PHE A 87 -5.38 -20.22 1.05
N GLY A 88 -5.36 -21.15 0.12
CA GLY A 88 -5.90 -20.91 -1.20
C GLY A 88 -5.78 -22.11 -2.11
N PHE A 89 -6.02 -21.88 -3.38
CA PHE A 89 -5.80 -22.87 -4.42
C PHE A 89 -5.38 -22.23 -5.74
N ASP A 90 -4.73 -23.00 -6.58
CA ASP A 90 -4.38 -22.66 -7.94
C ASP A 90 -5.16 -23.60 -8.88
N LEU A 91 -6.08 -23.05 -9.64
CA LEU A 91 -6.76 -23.74 -10.74
C LEU A 91 -6.09 -23.31 -12.04
N THR A 92 -5.55 -24.26 -12.79
CA THR A 92 -4.93 -24.01 -14.09
C THR A 92 -5.41 -25.02 -15.10
N SER A 93 -6.23 -24.57 -16.04
CA SER A 93 -6.69 -25.36 -17.18
C SER A 93 -6.21 -24.72 -18.49
N SER A 94 -6.57 -25.30 -19.63
CA SER A 94 -6.23 -24.74 -20.94
C SER A 94 -6.85 -23.36 -21.20
N THR A 95 -7.93 -23.02 -20.50
CA THR A 95 -8.69 -21.78 -20.76
C THR A 95 -8.87 -20.90 -19.52
N ILE A 96 -8.70 -21.45 -18.32
CA ILE A 96 -8.93 -20.72 -17.06
C ILE A 96 -7.73 -20.88 -16.14
N THR A 97 -7.27 -19.76 -15.58
CA THR A 97 -6.42 -19.73 -14.38
C THR A 97 -7.15 -18.95 -13.29
N LEU A 98 -7.08 -19.45 -12.05
CA LEU A 98 -7.71 -18.82 -10.89
C LEU A 98 -6.84 -19.11 -9.66
N ALA A 99 -6.46 -18.10 -8.92
CA ALA A 99 -5.57 -18.21 -7.77
C ALA A 99 -6.06 -17.39 -6.56
N PRO A 100 -7.19 -17.77 -5.93
CA PRO A 100 -7.66 -17.09 -4.72
C PRO A 100 -6.80 -17.45 -3.51
N ARG A 101 -6.58 -16.44 -2.65
CA ARG A 101 -5.90 -16.55 -1.35
C ARG A 101 -6.73 -15.84 -0.30
N VAL A 102 -6.78 -16.43 0.89
CA VAL A 102 -7.25 -15.79 2.12
C VAL A 102 -6.12 -15.81 3.13
N PHE A 103 -5.95 -14.74 3.86
CA PHE A 103 -4.88 -14.64 4.84
C PHE A 103 -5.36 -13.98 6.13
N TYR A 104 -4.69 -14.35 7.20
CA TYR A 104 -4.76 -13.67 8.49
C TYR A 104 -3.33 -13.49 9.03
N ASN A 105 -3.05 -12.30 9.50
CA ASN A 105 -1.75 -11.90 10.00
C ASN A 105 -1.90 -11.17 11.33
N ARG A 106 -1.41 -11.76 12.41
CA ARG A 106 -1.30 -11.13 13.72
C ARG A 106 0.10 -10.57 13.87
N VAL A 107 0.20 -9.27 14.16
CA VAL A 107 1.47 -8.57 14.34
C VAL A 107 1.54 -8.04 15.76
N ASP A 108 2.47 -8.57 16.52
CA ASP A 108 2.86 -8.04 17.82
C ASP A 108 3.97 -7.00 17.60
N ASP A 109 3.95 -5.92 18.38
CA ASP A 109 4.89 -4.80 18.27
C ASP A 109 4.87 -4.05 16.91
N TYR A 110 3.72 -3.99 16.24
CA TYR A 110 3.57 -3.23 14.99
C TYR A 110 3.95 -1.76 15.19
N ILE A 111 4.77 -1.18 14.30
CA ILE A 111 5.29 0.18 14.45
C ILE A 111 4.36 1.17 13.74
N GLN A 112 3.69 2.00 14.54
CA GLN A 112 2.78 3.04 14.07
C GLN A 112 3.02 4.36 14.80
N GLY A 113 2.74 5.48 14.13
CA GLY A 113 2.71 6.79 14.77
C GLY A 113 1.54 6.89 15.74
N THR A 114 1.80 7.28 16.99
CA THR A 114 0.78 7.48 18.02
C THR A 114 0.91 8.87 18.65
N PRO A 115 -0.18 9.44 19.19
CA PRO A 115 -0.14 10.77 19.81
C PRO A 115 0.82 10.85 20.99
N LEU A 116 1.54 11.95 21.07
CA LEU A 116 2.36 12.31 22.23
C LEU A 116 1.54 13.05 23.29
N PRO A 117 1.90 12.93 24.58
CA PRO A 117 1.32 13.78 25.64
C PRO A 117 1.53 15.28 25.31
N MET A 118 0.55 16.10 25.66
CA MET A 118 0.61 17.55 25.45
C MET A 118 1.80 18.22 26.15
N SER A 119 2.33 17.62 27.21
CA SER A 119 3.52 18.06 27.94
C SER A 119 4.85 17.69 27.23
N SER A 120 4.80 16.93 26.15
CA SER A 120 6.00 16.54 25.40
C SER A 120 6.72 17.76 24.81
N PRO A 121 8.06 17.86 24.91
CA PRO A 121 8.83 18.91 24.26
C PRO A 121 8.60 19.00 22.75
N ALA A 122 8.30 17.88 22.08
CA ALA A 122 7.99 17.85 20.65
C ALA A 122 6.66 18.55 20.34
N VAL A 123 5.61 18.29 21.14
CA VAL A 123 4.31 18.96 21.01
C VAL A 123 4.44 20.44 21.33
N MET A 124 5.12 20.79 22.41
CA MET A 124 5.35 22.19 22.80
C MET A 124 6.11 22.95 21.70
N MET A 125 7.14 22.35 21.13
CA MET A 125 7.91 22.97 20.04
C MET A 125 7.02 23.20 18.81
N ASN A 126 6.23 22.20 18.42
CA ASN A 126 5.35 22.32 17.27
C ASN A 126 4.30 23.43 17.47
N THR A 127 3.66 23.49 18.64
CA THR A 127 2.66 24.52 18.97
C THR A 127 3.26 25.94 18.94
N MET A 128 4.52 26.10 19.35
CA MET A 128 5.22 27.38 19.28
C MET A 128 5.58 27.81 17.85
N MET A 129 5.95 26.87 16.99
CA MET A 129 6.41 27.15 15.63
C MET A 129 5.26 27.17 14.62
N ASN A 130 4.24 26.34 14.79
CA ASN A 130 3.13 26.17 13.89
C ASN A 130 1.82 25.87 14.66
N PRO A 131 1.19 26.85 15.27
CA PRO A 131 0.01 26.63 16.14
C PRO A 131 -1.21 26.07 15.40
N THR A 132 -1.26 26.17 14.08
CA THR A 132 -2.35 25.64 13.25
C THR A 132 -2.14 24.20 12.80
N ARG A 133 -0.93 23.65 12.99
CA ARG A 133 -0.62 22.26 12.63
C ARG A 133 -1.01 21.27 13.71
N SER A 134 -1.34 20.08 13.29
CA SER A 134 -1.57 18.93 14.17
C SER A 134 -0.34 18.63 15.02
N ALA A 135 -0.54 18.18 16.26
CA ALA A 135 0.55 17.73 17.12
C ALA A 135 1.32 16.57 16.47
N PRO A 136 2.65 16.48 16.64
CA PRO A 136 3.44 15.40 16.10
C PRO A 136 3.05 14.06 16.72
N LEU A 137 3.24 13.00 15.95
CA LEU A 137 3.12 11.62 16.37
C LEU A 137 4.51 11.06 16.72
N GLN A 138 4.57 10.08 17.61
CA GLN A 138 5.79 9.31 17.87
C GLN A 138 5.60 7.89 17.36
N PHE A 139 6.64 7.32 16.74
CA PHE A 139 6.64 5.91 16.42
C PHE A 139 6.68 5.08 17.70
N ASN A 140 5.71 4.20 17.87
CA ASN A 140 5.59 3.30 19.00
C ASN A 140 5.15 1.91 18.51
N ASN A 141 5.45 0.90 19.33
CA ASN A 141 4.93 -0.44 19.13
C ASN A 141 3.47 -0.49 19.58
N VAL A 142 2.63 -1.10 18.75
CA VAL A 142 1.21 -1.36 19.01
C VAL A 142 0.89 -2.79 18.56
N ASP A 143 -0.19 -3.36 19.06
CA ASP A 143 -0.65 -4.66 18.60
C ASP A 143 -1.61 -4.51 17.43
N ALA A 144 -1.42 -5.30 16.38
CA ALA A 144 -2.18 -5.21 15.16
C ALA A 144 -2.64 -6.57 14.63
N GLU A 145 -3.67 -6.56 13.80
CA GLU A 145 -4.05 -7.68 12.95
C GLU A 145 -4.45 -7.20 11.57
N LEU A 146 -4.13 -8.02 10.58
CA LEU A 146 -4.53 -7.80 9.19
C LEU A 146 -5.11 -9.11 8.63
N TYR A 147 -6.21 -8.98 7.90
CA TYR A 147 -6.81 -10.11 7.22
C TYR A 147 -7.39 -9.68 5.88
N GLY A 148 -7.50 -10.62 4.99
CA GLY A 148 -7.97 -10.27 3.67
C GLY A 148 -8.10 -11.44 2.72
N PHE A 149 -8.41 -11.04 1.50
CA PHE A 149 -8.59 -11.91 0.35
C PHE A 149 -7.95 -11.25 -0.86
N ASP A 150 -7.22 -12.03 -1.63
CA ASP A 150 -6.75 -11.65 -2.96
C ASP A 150 -7.01 -12.75 -3.97
N MET A 151 -7.16 -12.38 -5.23
CA MET A 151 -7.38 -13.31 -6.32
C MET A 151 -6.91 -12.73 -7.64
N ASP A 152 -6.05 -13.45 -8.33
CA ASP A 152 -5.76 -13.25 -9.74
C ASP A 152 -6.54 -14.27 -10.56
N TRP A 153 -7.08 -13.84 -11.72
CA TRP A 153 -7.81 -14.72 -12.60
C TRP A 153 -7.63 -14.36 -14.06
N HIS A 154 -7.70 -15.39 -14.92
CA HIS A 154 -7.69 -15.25 -16.38
C HIS A 154 -8.62 -16.27 -17.00
N TRP A 155 -9.37 -15.86 -18.03
CA TRP A 155 -10.28 -16.72 -18.80
C TRP A 155 -10.16 -16.45 -20.29
N GLN A 156 -9.64 -17.43 -21.03
CA GLN A 156 -9.62 -17.47 -22.49
C GLN A 156 -10.96 -18.03 -22.99
N PHE A 157 -11.96 -17.18 -23.21
CA PHE A 157 -13.30 -17.64 -23.57
C PHE A 157 -13.52 -17.84 -25.08
N ALA A 158 -12.60 -17.35 -25.91
CA ALA A 158 -12.54 -17.60 -27.35
C ALA A 158 -11.08 -17.54 -27.84
N SER A 159 -10.81 -18.01 -29.05
CA SER A 159 -9.45 -18.15 -29.58
C SER A 159 -8.64 -16.86 -29.52
N ASN A 160 -9.30 -15.71 -29.69
CA ASN A 160 -8.67 -14.38 -29.72
C ASN A 160 -9.10 -13.47 -28.57
N TRP A 161 -10.00 -13.93 -27.69
CA TRP A 161 -10.56 -13.11 -26.62
C TRP A 161 -10.28 -13.68 -25.25
N SER A 162 -9.84 -12.83 -24.36
CA SER A 162 -9.69 -13.18 -22.94
C SER A 162 -10.23 -12.10 -22.01
N LEU A 163 -10.65 -12.54 -20.85
CA LEU A 163 -10.89 -11.70 -19.68
C LEU A 163 -9.85 -12.04 -18.62
N SER A 164 -9.34 -11.04 -17.95
CA SER A 164 -8.46 -11.21 -16.78
C SER A 164 -8.73 -10.13 -15.75
N GLY A 165 -8.30 -10.37 -14.54
CA GLY A 165 -8.47 -9.37 -13.51
C GLY A 165 -7.88 -9.79 -12.19
N LEU A 166 -8.01 -8.88 -11.24
CA LEU A 166 -7.64 -9.09 -9.86
C LEU A 166 -8.75 -8.60 -8.93
N VAL A 167 -8.80 -9.14 -7.72
CA VAL A 167 -9.64 -8.66 -6.62
C VAL A 167 -8.76 -8.62 -5.38
N ASN A 168 -8.75 -7.48 -4.67
CA ASN A 168 -8.03 -7.34 -3.42
C ASN A 168 -8.95 -6.77 -2.35
N TYR A 169 -8.88 -7.35 -1.17
CA TYR A 169 -9.50 -6.87 0.04
C TYR A 169 -8.53 -7.06 1.21
N VAL A 170 -8.26 -6.01 1.95
CA VAL A 170 -7.49 -6.05 3.18
C VAL A 170 -8.16 -5.21 4.24
N ARG A 171 -8.20 -5.72 5.46
CA ARG A 171 -8.59 -5.02 6.67
C ARG A 171 -7.42 -5.03 7.64
N GLY A 172 -7.18 -3.92 8.31
CA GLY A 172 -6.16 -3.81 9.34
C GLY A 172 -6.74 -3.11 10.56
N GLU A 173 -6.60 -3.71 11.73
CA GLU A 173 -7.15 -3.20 12.99
C GLU A 173 -6.10 -3.27 14.09
N ARG A 174 -6.18 -2.35 15.04
CA ARG A 174 -5.41 -2.42 16.28
C ARG A 174 -6.10 -3.40 17.24
N ARG A 175 -5.30 -4.18 17.96
CA ARG A 175 -5.83 -5.12 18.97
C ARG A 175 -5.73 -4.59 20.40
N ASP A 176 -4.97 -3.53 20.60
CA ASP A 176 -4.76 -2.90 21.90
C ASP A 176 -5.79 -1.80 22.20
N ILE A 177 -6.39 -1.21 21.17
CA ILE A 177 -7.49 -0.25 21.26
C ILE A 177 -8.48 -0.48 20.10
N ASP A 178 -9.68 0.10 20.21
CA ASP A 178 -10.68 0.11 19.14
C ASP A 178 -10.34 1.20 18.11
N ASP A 179 -9.48 0.86 17.14
CA ASP A 179 -9.05 1.74 16.04
C ASP A 179 -8.57 0.91 14.84
N ASN A 180 -8.65 1.48 13.65
CA ASN A 180 -8.10 0.87 12.43
C ASN A 180 -6.61 1.16 12.29
N LEU A 181 -5.91 0.32 11.54
CA LEU A 181 -4.53 0.60 11.14
C LEU A 181 -4.49 1.72 10.10
N TYR A 182 -3.42 2.49 10.17
CA TYR A 182 -3.19 3.63 9.29
C TYR A 182 -2.79 3.21 7.87
N ARG A 183 -3.40 3.84 6.86
CA ARG A 183 -3.11 3.68 5.43
C ARG A 183 -3.33 2.25 4.91
N ILE A 184 -4.45 1.67 5.26
CA ILE A 184 -4.90 0.41 4.68
C ILE A 184 -5.58 0.69 3.34
N ALA A 185 -5.16 -0.05 2.30
CA ALA A 185 -5.74 0.10 0.96
C ALA A 185 -7.24 -0.23 0.95
N PRO A 186 -8.08 0.55 0.28
CA PRO A 186 -9.48 0.18 0.09
C PRO A 186 -9.63 -1.06 -0.78
N PRO A 187 -10.74 -1.82 -0.65
CA PRO A 187 -11.06 -2.92 -1.54
C PRO A 187 -10.99 -2.45 -2.99
N ASN A 188 -10.34 -3.24 -3.84
CA ASN A 188 -10.19 -2.88 -5.24
C ASN A 188 -10.27 -4.08 -6.17
N THR A 189 -10.63 -3.82 -7.42
CA THR A 189 -10.70 -4.82 -8.46
C THR A 189 -10.35 -4.22 -9.80
N SER A 190 -9.76 -5.02 -10.68
CA SER A 190 -9.67 -4.69 -12.10
C SER A 190 -10.20 -5.82 -12.97
N VAL A 191 -10.75 -5.44 -14.12
CA VAL A 191 -11.21 -6.37 -15.16
C VAL A 191 -10.71 -5.87 -16.49
N ARG A 192 -9.99 -6.72 -17.21
CA ARG A 192 -9.44 -6.42 -18.54
C ARG A 192 -9.99 -7.38 -19.58
N LEU A 193 -10.66 -6.83 -20.59
CA LEU A 193 -11.03 -7.52 -21.82
C LEU A 193 -9.92 -7.32 -22.85
N SER A 194 -9.38 -8.40 -23.39
CA SER A 194 -8.30 -8.36 -24.37
C SER A 194 -8.69 -9.10 -25.65
N TYR A 195 -8.30 -8.52 -26.77
CA TYR A 195 -8.33 -9.16 -28.09
C TYR A 195 -6.89 -9.30 -28.62
N SER A 196 -6.55 -10.47 -29.12
CA SER A 196 -5.22 -10.77 -29.67
C SER A 196 -5.37 -11.38 -31.07
N ALA A 197 -4.85 -10.69 -32.09
CA ALA A 197 -4.66 -11.19 -33.43
C ALA A 197 -3.20 -11.62 -33.66
N ALA A 198 -2.86 -12.09 -34.84
CA ALA A 198 -1.53 -12.60 -35.15
C ALA A 198 -0.41 -11.54 -34.93
N ASN A 199 -0.67 -10.27 -35.26
CA ASN A 199 0.33 -9.21 -35.19
C ASN A 199 -0.13 -7.93 -34.47
N TRP A 200 -1.32 -7.92 -33.90
CA TRP A 200 -1.80 -6.80 -33.08
C TRP A 200 -2.70 -7.28 -31.96
N GLY A 201 -2.83 -6.47 -30.92
CA GLY A 201 -3.74 -6.67 -29.82
C GLY A 201 -4.30 -5.37 -29.29
N ALA A 202 -5.46 -5.45 -28.67
CA ALA A 202 -6.08 -4.32 -28.00
C ALA A 202 -6.74 -4.77 -26.68
N SER A 203 -6.81 -3.88 -25.72
CA SER A 203 -7.49 -4.15 -24.46
C SER A 203 -8.24 -2.95 -23.91
N VAL A 204 -9.31 -3.24 -23.21
CA VAL A 204 -10.05 -2.31 -22.35
C VAL A 204 -9.94 -2.82 -20.93
N GLU A 205 -9.52 -1.97 -20.01
CA GLU A 205 -9.44 -2.27 -18.59
C GLU A 205 -10.34 -1.34 -17.80
N SER A 206 -11.10 -1.92 -16.88
CA SER A 206 -11.86 -1.20 -15.87
C SER A 206 -11.19 -1.44 -14.52
N VAL A 207 -10.89 -0.36 -13.80
CA VAL A 207 -10.29 -0.40 -12.45
C VAL A 207 -11.25 0.26 -11.49
N PHE A 208 -11.54 -0.38 -10.36
CA PHE A 208 -12.45 0.12 -9.33
C PHE A 208 -11.81 0.05 -7.96
N TYR A 209 -11.94 1.15 -7.22
CA TYR A 209 -11.61 1.24 -5.80
C TYR A 209 -12.87 1.62 -5.04
N ALA A 210 -13.13 0.91 -3.95
CA ALA A 210 -14.20 1.27 -3.03
C ALA A 210 -13.84 2.53 -2.24
N SER A 211 -14.81 3.13 -1.53
CA SER A 211 -14.51 4.11 -0.50
C SER A 211 -13.70 3.46 0.63
N GLN A 212 -12.83 4.24 1.26
CA GLN A 212 -12.18 3.84 2.50
C GLN A 212 -12.77 4.65 3.65
N ASP A 213 -13.59 3.97 4.43
CA ASP A 213 -14.26 4.54 5.62
C ASP A 213 -13.65 4.03 6.93
N ASP A 214 -12.91 2.91 6.87
CA ASP A 214 -12.24 2.27 7.99
C ASP A 214 -10.82 2.84 8.13
N VAL A 215 -10.75 4.04 8.69
CA VAL A 215 -9.54 4.86 8.81
C VAL A 215 -9.06 4.95 10.24
N SER A 216 -7.78 5.23 10.45
CA SER A 216 -7.19 5.39 11.78
C SER A 216 -7.55 6.75 12.39
N ASP A 217 -8.32 6.73 13.48
CA ASP A 217 -8.61 7.91 14.28
C ASP A 217 -7.35 8.42 15.00
N THR A 218 -6.51 7.50 15.48
CA THR A 218 -5.22 7.80 16.12
C THR A 218 -4.33 8.65 15.21
N ASN A 219 -4.30 8.35 13.90
CA ASN A 219 -3.51 9.07 12.91
C ASN A 219 -4.30 10.20 12.23
N ARG A 220 -5.53 10.48 12.65
CA ARG A 220 -6.40 11.51 12.06
C ARG A 220 -6.52 11.32 10.54
N GLU A 221 -6.63 10.07 10.11
CA GLU A 221 -6.69 9.70 8.72
C GLU A 221 -8.00 10.17 8.08
N LYS A 222 -7.89 10.78 6.89
CA LYS A 222 -9.07 11.21 6.15
C LYS A 222 -9.64 10.05 5.35
N LYS A 223 -10.95 9.87 5.41
CA LYS A 223 -11.69 8.97 4.52
C LYS A 223 -11.47 9.35 3.06
N SER A 224 -11.68 8.42 2.15
CA SER A 224 -11.63 8.68 0.71
C SER A 224 -12.83 8.10 -0.01
N ALA A 225 -13.30 8.80 -1.03
CA ALA A 225 -14.36 8.30 -1.90
C ALA A 225 -13.85 7.21 -2.84
N GLY A 226 -14.72 6.27 -3.18
CA GLY A 226 -14.43 5.30 -4.23
C GLY A 226 -14.41 5.92 -5.62
N TYR A 227 -13.71 5.27 -6.54
CA TYR A 227 -13.63 5.70 -7.92
C TYR A 227 -13.50 4.53 -8.90
N GLY A 228 -13.80 4.81 -10.18
CA GLY A 228 -13.59 3.87 -11.27
C GLY A 228 -12.91 4.56 -12.44
N LEU A 229 -11.99 3.86 -13.10
CA LEU A 229 -11.22 4.33 -14.26
C LEU A 229 -11.39 3.34 -15.41
N ILE A 230 -11.32 3.85 -16.63
CA ILE A 230 -11.27 3.05 -17.87
C ILE A 230 -9.96 3.38 -18.59
N ASN A 231 -9.23 2.32 -18.94
CA ASN A 231 -7.98 2.40 -19.68
C ASN A 231 -8.10 1.65 -20.99
N LEU A 232 -7.47 2.16 -22.04
CA LEU A 232 -7.37 1.55 -23.36
C LEU A 232 -5.91 1.35 -23.70
N ALA A 233 -5.56 0.19 -24.26
CA ALA A 233 -4.21 -0.07 -24.75
C ALA A 233 -4.26 -0.89 -26.04
N GLY A 234 -3.24 -0.71 -26.87
CA GLY A 234 -3.04 -1.50 -28.08
C GLY A 234 -1.56 -1.72 -28.34
N ASN A 235 -1.25 -2.82 -29.02
CA ASN A 235 0.09 -3.14 -29.48
C ASN A 235 0.03 -3.65 -30.92
N TRP A 236 1.11 -3.44 -31.67
CA TRP A 236 1.25 -3.88 -33.05
C TRP A 236 2.68 -4.28 -33.35
N GLN A 237 2.86 -5.53 -33.78
CA GLN A 237 4.12 -6.04 -34.33
C GLN A 237 4.23 -5.63 -35.79
N VAL A 238 4.87 -4.49 -36.04
CA VAL A 238 5.01 -3.90 -37.39
C VAL A 238 5.98 -4.72 -38.26
N LEU A 239 7.11 -5.10 -37.64
CA LEU A 239 8.15 -5.97 -38.23
C LEU A 239 8.56 -6.99 -37.13
N PRO A 240 9.22 -8.10 -37.52
CA PRO A 240 9.74 -9.04 -36.52
C PRO A 240 10.63 -8.39 -35.45
N SER A 241 11.30 -7.29 -35.79
CA SER A 241 12.17 -6.53 -34.90
C SER A 241 11.53 -5.26 -34.30
N ILE A 242 10.31 -4.87 -34.71
CA ILE A 242 9.70 -3.60 -34.27
C ILE A 242 8.27 -3.84 -33.73
N GLN A 243 8.07 -3.54 -32.45
CA GLN A 243 6.76 -3.51 -31.84
C GLN A 243 6.41 -2.07 -31.41
N LEU A 244 5.20 -1.64 -31.73
CA LEU A 244 4.60 -0.41 -31.23
C LEU A 244 3.59 -0.74 -30.14
N ALA A 245 3.49 0.10 -29.12
CA ALA A 245 2.41 0.07 -28.15
C ALA A 245 1.94 1.50 -27.86
N ALA A 246 0.65 1.68 -27.69
CA ALA A 246 0.07 2.97 -27.32
C ALA A 246 -1.17 2.75 -26.44
N GLY A 247 -1.51 3.75 -25.65
CA GLY A 247 -2.70 3.68 -24.83
C GLY A 247 -3.11 5.01 -24.22
N VAL A 248 -4.28 4.95 -23.62
CA VAL A 248 -4.90 6.05 -22.87
C VAL A 248 -5.30 5.50 -21.52
N GLU A 249 -4.77 6.07 -20.46
CA GLU A 249 -5.19 5.81 -19.09
C GLU A 249 -6.19 6.89 -18.67
N ASN A 250 -7.12 6.53 -17.80
CA ASN A 250 -8.19 7.42 -17.36
C ASN A 250 -8.89 8.14 -18.55
N VAL A 251 -9.45 7.34 -19.46
CA VAL A 251 -10.05 7.82 -20.73
C VAL A 251 -11.04 8.97 -20.52
N PHE A 252 -11.81 8.92 -19.44
CA PHE A 252 -12.86 9.89 -19.14
C PHE A 252 -12.35 11.11 -18.35
N ASP A 253 -11.05 11.22 -18.12
CA ASP A 253 -10.44 12.32 -17.36
C ASP A 253 -11.10 12.51 -15.98
N LYS A 254 -11.36 11.37 -15.32
CA LYS A 254 -11.99 11.35 -14.01
C LYS A 254 -11.05 11.98 -12.98
N ASN A 255 -11.55 12.98 -12.27
CA ASN A 255 -10.86 13.47 -11.08
C ASN A 255 -11.11 12.50 -9.92
N TYR A 256 -10.04 12.04 -9.27
CA TYR A 256 -10.10 11.09 -8.16
C TYR A 256 -8.92 11.31 -7.20
N GLU A 257 -9.05 10.77 -6.00
CA GLU A 257 -7.99 10.75 -4.99
C GLU A 257 -7.70 9.30 -4.62
N ASP A 258 -6.44 8.89 -4.76
CA ASP A 258 -6.00 7.59 -4.25
C ASP A 258 -5.90 7.66 -2.72
N HIS A 259 -6.52 6.70 -2.02
CA HIS A 259 -6.46 6.65 -0.55
C HIS A 259 -5.02 6.63 -0.02
N LEU A 260 -4.14 5.90 -0.69
CA LEU A 260 -2.71 5.82 -0.36
C LEU A 260 -1.87 6.94 -0.99
N GLY A 261 -2.50 7.85 -1.73
CA GLY A 261 -1.87 9.03 -2.32
C GLY A 261 -1.26 9.98 -1.28
N GLY A 262 -0.34 10.83 -1.74
CA GLY A 262 0.27 11.86 -0.90
C GLY A 262 -0.66 13.03 -0.64
N TYR A 263 -0.32 13.82 0.39
CA TYR A 263 -1.00 15.06 0.72
C TYR A 263 -0.17 16.26 0.27
N ASN A 264 -0.86 17.33 -0.13
CA ASN A 264 -0.17 18.57 -0.48
C ASN A 264 0.51 19.20 0.76
N ARG A 265 1.80 19.47 0.64
CA ARG A 265 2.63 20.10 1.68
C ARG A 265 3.09 21.50 1.30
N VAL A 266 2.76 21.95 0.11
CA VAL A 266 3.19 23.23 -0.45
C VAL A 266 2.10 24.26 -0.23
N MET A 267 2.49 25.44 0.28
CA MET A 267 1.61 26.60 0.36
C MET A 267 1.45 27.25 -1.02
N ASN A 268 0.33 27.90 -1.23
CA ASN A 268 -0.01 28.62 -2.48
C ASN A 268 0.00 27.70 -3.73
N SER A 269 -0.57 26.54 -3.63
CA SER A 269 -0.87 25.66 -4.76
C SER A 269 -2.39 25.55 -4.97
N ASP A 270 -2.80 25.00 -6.12
CA ASP A 270 -4.22 24.81 -6.47
C ASP A 270 -4.94 23.79 -5.56
N VAL A 271 -4.18 22.92 -4.88
CA VAL A 271 -4.67 22.02 -3.84
C VAL A 271 -4.32 22.62 -2.49
N GLU A 272 -5.26 22.72 -1.57
CA GLU A 272 -5.01 23.27 -0.23
C GLU A 272 -3.97 22.42 0.53
N GLN A 273 -3.16 23.08 1.36
CA GLN A 273 -2.17 22.40 2.17
C GLN A 273 -2.86 21.43 3.16
N GLY A 274 -2.43 20.17 3.18
CA GLY A 274 -3.00 19.11 4.00
C GLY A 274 -4.22 18.42 3.37
N GLU A 275 -4.56 18.74 2.12
CA GLU A 275 -5.49 17.97 1.32
C GLU A 275 -4.77 16.92 0.49
N ARG A 276 -5.48 15.84 0.17
CA ARG A 276 -4.95 14.73 -0.63
C ARG A 276 -4.71 15.20 -2.07
N LEU A 277 -3.59 14.79 -2.66
CA LEU A 277 -3.29 15.11 -4.04
C LEU A 277 -4.21 14.31 -4.97
N PRO A 278 -4.78 14.93 -6.01
CA PRO A 278 -5.56 14.21 -7.01
C PRO A 278 -4.65 13.23 -7.77
N GLY A 279 -5.25 12.15 -8.22
CA GLY A 279 -4.61 11.21 -9.13
C GLY A 279 -4.38 11.82 -10.50
N TYR A 280 -3.66 11.10 -11.35
CA TYR A 280 -3.39 11.56 -12.71
C TYR A 280 -4.68 11.66 -13.53
N GLY A 281 -4.86 12.77 -14.22
CA GLY A 281 -5.88 12.94 -15.24
C GLY A 281 -5.64 12.00 -16.43
N ARG A 282 -6.28 12.27 -17.57
CA ARG A 282 -6.08 11.49 -18.79
C ARG A 282 -4.60 11.50 -19.19
N ASN A 283 -4.01 10.32 -19.29
CA ASN A 283 -2.61 10.13 -19.67
C ASN A 283 -2.52 9.37 -20.99
N LEU A 284 -1.70 9.86 -21.92
CA LEU A 284 -1.42 9.24 -23.21
C LEU A 284 0.00 8.71 -23.19
N PHE A 285 0.19 7.47 -23.62
CA PHE A 285 1.53 6.91 -23.77
C PHE A 285 1.72 6.26 -25.13
N ALA A 286 2.97 6.25 -25.60
CA ALA A 286 3.41 5.50 -26.75
C ALA A 286 4.80 4.93 -26.48
N ARG A 287 5.04 3.69 -26.94
CA ARG A 287 6.31 2.98 -26.83
C ARG A 287 6.68 2.33 -28.16
N VAL A 288 7.96 2.40 -28.50
CA VAL A 288 8.56 1.63 -29.58
C VAL A 288 9.57 0.67 -28.95
N LEU A 289 9.45 -0.62 -29.23
CA LEU A 289 10.42 -1.64 -28.85
C LEU A 289 11.11 -2.14 -30.13
N TYR A 290 12.42 -2.03 -30.16
CA TYR A 290 13.27 -2.59 -31.23
C TYR A 290 14.15 -3.71 -30.68
N THR A 291 14.07 -4.87 -31.29
CA THR A 291 14.89 -6.04 -30.95
C THR A 291 15.85 -6.30 -32.09
N PHE A 292 17.13 -6.32 -31.80
CA PHE A 292 18.22 -6.53 -32.79
C PHE A 292 18.90 -7.89 -32.61
#